data_7fb5541e8b1a4c56a10a85d1875067f1
#
_entry.id   7fb5541e8b1a4c56a10a85d1875067f1
#
_cell.length_a   1.000
_cell.length_b   1.000
_cell.length_c   1.000
_cell.angle_alpha   90.00
_cell.angle_beta   90.00
_cell.angle_gamma   90.00
#
_symmetry.space_group_name_H-M   'P 1'
#
loop_
_entity.id
_entity.type
_entity.pdbx_description
1 polymer ?
#
loop_
_entity_poly.entity_id
_entity_poly.type
_entity_poly.pdbx_seq_one_letter_code
_entity_poly.pdbx_strand_id
1 'polypeptide(L)'
;GEELVYDLKFNWKFIWVAAGQAKMDMQAITYQGKPCFRSNLISVSNRQVDFFFKMRDTLTCITSSRLEPVYFRKGAEEGDRYTVDEVWFSYKNGKCIADQRRMRRERDTVKSKDQSDECIFDMLSILMRARSFDVSDYKVGDKILFDMATGTKVEQQTLIYRGRKNFKAENGVKYRC
;
A
#
# COMPACT_ATOMS: atom_id res chain seq x y z
N GLY A 1 14.14 10.87 -6.19
CA GLY A 1 13.19 9.90 -5.69
C GLY A 1 13.84 8.94 -4.71
N GLU A 2 13.03 8.27 -3.91
CA GLU A 2 13.47 7.20 -3.02
C GLU A 2 13.16 5.85 -3.65
N GLU A 3 14.06 4.89 -3.47
CA GLU A 3 13.87 3.50 -3.87
C GLU A 3 14.29 2.57 -2.74
N LEU A 4 13.44 1.62 -2.39
CA LEU A 4 13.65 0.61 -1.36
C LEU A 4 13.45 -0.77 -1.98
N VAL A 5 14.39 -1.68 -1.73
CA VAL A 5 14.31 -3.08 -2.17
C VAL A 5 14.30 -3.98 -0.95
N TYR A 6 13.38 -4.92 -0.91
CA TYR A 6 13.17 -5.86 0.18
C TYR A 6 13.27 -7.29 -0.33
N ASP A 7 13.99 -8.13 0.38
CA ASP A 7 13.91 -9.57 0.20
C ASP A 7 12.72 -10.11 0.99
N LEU A 8 11.82 -10.78 0.29
CA LEU A 8 10.65 -11.41 0.90
C LEU A 8 11.01 -12.81 1.37
N LYS A 9 10.74 -13.07 2.65
CA LYS A 9 10.96 -14.37 3.27
C LYS A 9 9.67 -14.89 3.86
N PHE A 10 9.43 -16.16 3.66
CA PHE A 10 8.31 -16.88 4.24
C PHE A 10 8.82 -17.77 5.39
N ASN A 11 8.20 -17.64 6.56
CA ASN A 11 8.48 -18.50 7.68
C ASN A 11 7.54 -19.71 7.67
N TRP A 12 8.09 -20.89 7.48
CA TRP A 12 7.35 -22.14 7.61
C TRP A 12 7.89 -22.93 8.79
N LYS A 13 7.12 -22.95 9.88
CA LYS A 13 7.55 -23.55 11.16
C LYS A 13 8.82 -22.88 11.70
N PHE A 14 9.98 -23.47 11.49
CA PHE A 14 11.29 -22.99 11.98
C PHE A 14 12.25 -22.59 10.84
N ILE A 15 11.81 -22.66 9.60
CA ILE A 15 12.65 -22.40 8.42
C ILE A 15 12.18 -21.12 7.73
N TRP A 16 13.12 -20.21 7.47
CA TRP A 16 12.92 -19.04 6.63
C TRP A 16 13.28 -19.38 5.18
N VAL A 17 12.31 -19.31 4.30
CA VAL A 17 12.51 -19.58 2.88
C VAL A 17 12.47 -18.25 2.13
N ALA A 18 13.47 -18.01 1.27
CA ALA A 18 13.44 -16.87 0.36
C ALA A 18 12.26 -17.01 -0.59
N ALA A 19 11.33 -16.05 -0.54
CA ALA A 19 10.07 -16.10 -1.28
C ALA A 19 10.07 -15.24 -2.54
N GLY A 20 10.85 -14.17 -2.55
CA GLY A 20 10.87 -13.24 -3.67
C GLY A 20 11.46 -11.89 -3.30
N GLN A 21 11.09 -10.87 -4.03
CA GLN A 21 11.50 -9.49 -3.77
C GLN A 21 10.32 -8.53 -3.88
N ALA A 22 10.40 -7.44 -3.13
CA ALA A 22 9.53 -6.29 -3.29
C ALA A 22 10.36 -5.03 -3.49
N LYS A 23 9.94 -4.22 -4.46
CA LYS A 23 10.54 -2.92 -4.75
C LYS A 23 9.52 -1.83 -4.55
N MET A 24 9.86 -0.83 -3.76
CA MET A 24 9.04 0.36 -3.54
C MET A 24 9.79 1.61 -3.98
N ASP A 25 9.14 2.47 -4.74
CA ASP A 25 9.67 3.76 -5.13
C ASP A 25 8.68 4.89 -4.90
N MET A 26 9.20 6.12 -4.84
CA MET A 26 8.42 7.35 -4.76
C MET A 26 9.03 8.44 -5.62
N GLN A 27 8.22 9.07 -6.47
CA GLN A 27 8.63 10.09 -7.42
C GLN A 27 7.68 11.28 -7.40
N ALA A 28 8.22 12.50 -7.50
CA ALA A 28 7.43 13.69 -7.76
C ALA A 28 6.99 13.69 -9.24
N ILE A 29 5.71 13.94 -9.46
CA ILE A 29 5.10 13.99 -10.79
C ILE A 29 4.14 15.17 -10.92
N THR A 30 3.71 15.48 -12.13
CA THR A 30 2.53 16.31 -12.39
C THR A 30 1.39 15.39 -12.80
N TYR A 31 0.27 15.43 -12.09
CA TYR A 31 -0.92 14.67 -12.40
C TYR A 31 -2.13 15.61 -12.50
N GLN A 32 -2.82 15.59 -13.66
CA GLN A 32 -3.94 16.51 -13.95
C GLN A 32 -3.59 17.98 -13.71
N GLY A 33 -2.37 18.39 -14.10
CA GLY A 33 -1.88 19.76 -13.95
C GLY A 33 -1.49 20.18 -12.53
N LYS A 34 -1.48 19.25 -11.57
CA LYS A 34 -1.12 19.52 -10.16
C LYS A 34 0.14 18.77 -9.74
N PRO A 35 1.00 19.34 -8.86
CA PRO A 35 2.12 18.63 -8.28
C PRO A 35 1.60 17.50 -7.38
N CYS A 36 2.09 16.29 -7.62
CA CYS A 36 1.70 15.07 -6.94
C CYS A 36 2.92 14.20 -6.68
N PHE A 37 2.74 13.17 -5.85
CA PHE A 37 3.68 12.07 -5.72
C PHE A 37 3.05 10.79 -6.28
N ARG A 38 3.84 10.02 -7.02
CA ARG A 38 3.52 8.66 -7.41
C ARG A 38 4.40 7.71 -6.63
N SER A 39 3.79 6.76 -5.96
CA SER A 39 4.51 5.65 -5.32
C SER A 39 4.08 4.33 -5.95
N ASN A 40 5.04 3.43 -6.12
CA ASN A 40 4.81 2.09 -6.62
C ASN A 40 5.34 1.08 -5.61
N LEU A 41 4.69 -0.07 -5.53
CA LEU A 41 5.18 -1.27 -4.86
C LEU A 41 4.98 -2.45 -5.81
N ILE A 42 6.09 -3.07 -6.21
CA ILE A 42 6.10 -4.25 -7.07
C ILE A 42 6.62 -5.41 -6.25
N SER A 43 5.85 -6.50 -6.18
CA SER A 43 6.22 -7.71 -5.45
C SER A 43 6.24 -8.90 -6.41
N VAL A 44 7.33 -9.66 -6.40
CA VAL A 44 7.58 -10.76 -7.32
C VAL A 44 8.09 -11.96 -6.53
N SER A 45 7.39 -13.09 -6.60
CA SER A 45 7.89 -14.35 -6.06
C SER A 45 9.06 -14.88 -6.90
N ASN A 46 9.98 -15.62 -6.27
CA ASN A 46 11.09 -16.24 -6.97
C ASN A 46 10.65 -17.51 -7.71
N ARG A 47 11.53 -18.04 -8.59
CA ARG A 47 11.24 -19.20 -9.43
C ARG A 47 10.87 -20.47 -8.65
N GLN A 48 11.40 -20.64 -7.45
CA GLN A 48 11.13 -21.82 -6.63
C GLN A 48 9.71 -21.75 -6.02
N VAL A 49 9.30 -20.56 -5.58
CA VAL A 49 7.95 -20.32 -5.05
C VAL A 49 6.92 -20.33 -6.17
N ASP A 50 7.26 -19.82 -7.36
CA ASP A 50 6.37 -19.80 -8.54
C ASP A 50 5.85 -21.19 -8.91
N PHE A 51 6.61 -22.23 -8.62
CA PHE A 51 6.18 -23.61 -8.86
C PHE A 51 4.92 -23.99 -8.06
N PHE A 52 4.77 -23.41 -6.86
CA PHE A 52 3.65 -23.70 -5.96
C PHE A 52 2.62 -22.56 -5.95
N PHE A 53 3.10 -21.33 -6.00
CA PHE A 53 2.25 -20.13 -5.89
C PHE A 53 2.95 -18.93 -6.52
N LYS A 54 2.59 -18.63 -7.76
CA LYS A 54 3.09 -17.45 -8.46
C LYS A 54 2.46 -16.18 -7.89
N MET A 55 3.29 -15.18 -7.53
CA MET A 55 2.85 -13.87 -7.08
C MET A 55 3.53 -12.78 -7.92
N ARG A 56 2.69 -11.94 -8.54
CA ARG A 56 3.11 -10.76 -9.31
C ARG A 56 2.16 -9.63 -9.00
N ASP A 57 2.49 -8.85 -7.99
CA ASP A 57 1.66 -7.74 -7.55
C ASP A 57 2.30 -6.42 -7.93
N THR A 58 1.49 -5.53 -8.45
CA THR A 58 1.88 -4.14 -8.73
C THR A 58 0.86 -3.21 -8.11
N LEU A 59 1.30 -2.41 -7.16
CA LEU A 59 0.51 -1.36 -6.55
C LEU A 59 1.06 -0.01 -7.01
N THR A 60 0.17 0.89 -7.35
CA THR A 60 0.49 2.29 -7.67
C THR A 60 -0.48 3.19 -6.93
N CYS A 61 0.01 4.18 -6.21
CA CYS A 61 -0.82 5.26 -5.73
C CYS A 61 -0.30 6.61 -6.22
N ILE A 62 -1.22 7.55 -6.42
CA ILE A 62 -0.94 8.96 -6.66
C ILE A 62 -1.54 9.73 -5.49
N THR A 63 -0.74 10.57 -4.87
CA THR A 63 -1.15 11.43 -3.77
C THR A 63 -0.90 12.90 -4.11
N SER A 64 -1.66 13.79 -3.49
CA SER A 64 -1.37 15.22 -3.49
C SER A 64 -0.03 15.50 -2.82
N SER A 65 0.46 16.74 -2.89
CA SER A 65 1.64 17.19 -2.15
C SER A 65 1.49 17.09 -0.62
N ARG A 66 0.25 16.91 -0.12
CA ARG A 66 -0.07 16.68 1.29
C ARG A 66 -0.24 15.21 1.65
N LEU A 67 0.08 14.30 0.72
CA LEU A 67 -0.11 12.85 0.84
C LEU A 67 -1.59 12.43 0.97
N GLU A 68 -2.52 13.24 0.47
CA GLU A 68 -3.93 12.87 0.33
C GLU A 68 -4.08 12.01 -0.92
N PRO A 69 -4.76 10.85 -0.87
CA PRO A 69 -4.93 9.98 -2.03
C PRO A 69 -5.69 10.67 -3.17
N VAL A 70 -5.26 10.41 -4.40
CA VAL A 70 -5.92 10.88 -5.63
C VAL A 70 -6.32 9.70 -6.50
N TYR A 71 -5.45 8.71 -6.62
CA TYR A 71 -5.69 7.50 -7.38
C TYR A 71 -4.91 6.33 -6.80
N PHE A 72 -5.50 5.16 -6.83
CA PHE A 72 -4.86 3.90 -6.46
C PHE A 72 -5.21 2.81 -7.46
N ARG A 73 -4.23 1.95 -7.75
CA ARG A 73 -4.41 0.74 -8.53
C ARG A 73 -3.58 -0.39 -7.93
N LYS A 74 -4.21 -1.53 -7.71
CA LYS A 74 -3.56 -2.81 -7.43
C LYS A 74 -3.84 -3.78 -8.58
N GLY A 75 -2.81 -4.27 -9.27
CA GLY A 75 -2.90 -5.43 -10.13
C GLY A 75 -2.24 -6.61 -9.42
N ALA A 76 -2.97 -7.68 -9.17
CA ALA A 76 -2.49 -8.85 -8.45
C ALA A 76 -2.67 -10.11 -9.28
N GLU A 77 -1.56 -10.82 -9.53
CA GLU A 77 -1.55 -12.18 -10.06
C GLU A 77 -1.07 -13.12 -8.95
N GLU A 78 -2.00 -13.84 -8.35
CA GLU A 78 -1.80 -14.68 -7.18
C GLU A 78 -2.26 -16.11 -7.51
N GLY A 79 -1.32 -16.99 -7.89
CA GLY A 79 -1.61 -18.31 -8.45
C GLY A 79 -2.43 -18.17 -9.73
N ASP A 80 -3.62 -18.77 -9.76
CA ASP A 80 -4.55 -18.73 -10.90
C ASP A 80 -5.46 -17.48 -10.88
N ARG A 81 -5.37 -16.66 -9.85
CA ARG A 81 -6.22 -15.48 -9.68
C ARG A 81 -5.57 -14.25 -10.29
N TYR A 82 -6.35 -13.51 -11.06
CA TYR A 82 -5.98 -12.17 -11.50
C TYR A 82 -7.05 -11.18 -11.09
N THR A 83 -6.63 -10.17 -10.33
CA THR A 83 -7.52 -9.12 -9.83
C THR A 83 -6.91 -7.75 -10.09
N VAL A 84 -7.74 -6.82 -10.54
CA VAL A 84 -7.37 -5.40 -10.61
C VAL A 84 -8.35 -4.61 -9.77
N ASP A 85 -7.82 -3.89 -8.78
CA ASP A 85 -8.55 -2.90 -7.99
C ASP A 85 -8.11 -1.51 -8.40
N GLU A 86 -9.06 -0.62 -8.60
CA GLU A 86 -8.81 0.79 -8.84
C GLU A 86 -9.72 1.63 -7.95
N VAL A 87 -9.17 2.71 -7.43
CA VAL A 87 -9.88 3.67 -6.61
C VAL A 87 -9.53 5.09 -7.07
N TRP A 88 -10.55 5.88 -7.33
CA TRP A 88 -10.41 7.32 -7.59
C TRP A 88 -10.94 8.06 -6.37
N PHE A 89 -10.11 8.94 -5.83
CA PHE A 89 -10.47 9.74 -4.67
C PHE A 89 -10.81 11.16 -5.12
N SER A 90 -11.86 11.73 -4.53
CA SER A 90 -12.26 13.11 -4.74
C SER A 90 -12.72 13.75 -3.43
N TYR A 91 -12.53 15.04 -3.33
CA TYR A 91 -12.82 15.80 -2.10
C TYR A 91 -13.88 16.85 -2.42
N LYS A 92 -15.06 16.75 -1.81
CA LYS A 92 -16.18 17.63 -2.07
C LYS A 92 -16.97 17.88 -0.79
N ASN A 93 -17.27 19.14 -0.51
CA ASN A 93 -18.07 19.56 0.67
C ASN A 93 -17.51 19.00 2.00
N GLY A 94 -16.19 19.01 2.17
CA GLY A 94 -15.54 18.52 3.37
C GLY A 94 -15.47 16.99 3.49
N LYS A 95 -15.99 16.24 2.49
CA LYS A 95 -15.96 14.78 2.48
C LYS A 95 -14.95 14.24 1.50
N CYS A 96 -14.33 13.12 1.86
CA CYS A 96 -13.57 12.26 0.96
C CYS A 96 -14.51 11.23 0.33
N ILE A 97 -14.45 11.09 -0.97
CA ILE A 97 -15.27 10.15 -1.74
C ILE A 97 -14.32 9.19 -2.45
N ALA A 98 -14.56 7.88 -2.30
CA ALA A 98 -13.84 6.81 -2.97
C ALA A 98 -14.78 6.13 -3.99
N ASP A 99 -14.52 6.34 -5.29
CA ASP A 99 -15.13 5.58 -6.37
C ASP A 99 -14.23 4.36 -6.64
N GLN A 100 -14.75 3.14 -6.42
CA GLN A 100 -13.97 1.92 -6.45
C GLN A 100 -14.43 0.99 -7.57
N ARG A 101 -13.49 0.27 -8.18
CA ARG A 101 -13.75 -0.72 -9.20
C ARG A 101 -12.85 -1.94 -9.00
N ARG A 102 -13.45 -3.13 -8.91
CA ARG A 102 -12.75 -4.42 -8.90
C ARG A 102 -13.07 -5.21 -10.14
N MET A 103 -12.04 -5.57 -10.88
CA MET A 103 -12.11 -6.45 -12.04
C MET A 103 -11.43 -7.78 -11.73
N ARG A 104 -12.03 -8.89 -12.14
CA ARG A 104 -11.48 -10.25 -12.02
C ARG A 104 -11.58 -10.95 -13.35
N ARG A 105 -10.68 -11.91 -13.61
CA ARG A 105 -10.78 -12.76 -14.80
C ARG A 105 -12.12 -13.51 -14.77
N GLU A 106 -12.84 -13.51 -15.88
CA GLU A 106 -14.09 -14.25 -16.09
C GLU A 106 -15.20 -13.98 -15.05
N ARG A 107 -15.23 -12.79 -14.47
CA ARG A 107 -16.25 -12.35 -13.53
C ARG A 107 -16.69 -10.92 -13.82
N ASP A 108 -17.91 -10.62 -13.41
CA ASP A 108 -18.43 -9.26 -13.50
C ASP A 108 -17.59 -8.28 -12.71
N THR A 109 -17.48 -7.07 -13.26
CA THR A 109 -16.84 -5.95 -12.59
C THR A 109 -17.72 -5.45 -11.45
N VAL A 110 -17.16 -5.41 -10.25
CA VAL A 110 -17.80 -4.83 -9.08
C VAL A 110 -17.43 -3.36 -9.00
N LYS A 111 -18.43 -2.49 -8.77
CA LYS A 111 -18.23 -1.05 -8.53
C LYS A 111 -18.88 -0.67 -7.22
N SER A 112 -18.26 0.22 -6.49
CA SER A 112 -18.82 0.82 -5.28
C SER A 112 -18.43 2.30 -5.19
N LYS A 113 -19.20 3.04 -4.39
CA LYS A 113 -18.91 4.43 -4.07
C LYS A 113 -19.19 4.65 -2.59
N ASP A 114 -18.16 5.05 -1.89
CA ASP A 114 -18.21 5.30 -0.45
C ASP A 114 -17.79 6.74 -0.16
N GLN A 115 -18.17 7.24 1.00
CA GLN A 115 -17.76 8.58 1.46
C GLN A 115 -17.49 8.57 2.96
N SER A 116 -16.57 9.44 3.40
CA SER A 116 -16.22 9.66 4.80
C SER A 116 -16.01 11.15 5.05
N ASP A 117 -16.24 11.59 6.26
CA ASP A 117 -15.84 12.94 6.73
C ASP A 117 -14.32 13.03 6.97
N GLU A 118 -13.65 11.88 7.09
CA GLU A 118 -12.22 11.76 7.20
C GLU A 118 -11.58 11.38 5.85
N CYS A 119 -10.27 11.48 5.77
CA CYS A 119 -9.53 11.03 4.58
C CYS A 119 -9.61 9.51 4.44
N ILE A 120 -10.06 9.03 3.29
CA ILE A 120 -10.00 7.59 2.94
C ILE A 120 -8.66 7.33 2.28
N PHE A 121 -7.91 6.37 2.79
CA PHE A 121 -6.61 5.94 2.25
C PHE A 121 -6.74 4.65 1.44
N ASP A 122 -5.75 4.37 0.63
CA ASP A 122 -5.45 3.03 0.12
C ASP A 122 -4.26 2.43 0.88
N MET A 123 -3.99 1.15 0.65
CA MET A 123 -2.95 0.41 1.38
C MET A 123 -1.52 0.94 1.14
N LEU A 124 -1.25 1.66 0.06
CA LEU A 124 0.06 2.22 -0.23
C LEU A 124 0.17 3.67 0.25
N SER A 125 -0.86 4.48 0.04
CA SER A 125 -0.87 5.88 0.50
C SER A 125 -0.82 6.01 2.02
N ILE A 126 -1.47 5.09 2.77
CA ILE A 126 -1.35 5.09 4.23
C ILE A 126 0.07 4.79 4.72
N LEU A 127 0.84 3.96 4.02
CA LEU A 127 2.24 3.72 4.33
C LEU A 127 3.08 4.98 4.13
N MET A 128 2.84 5.72 3.04
CA MET A 128 3.51 6.99 2.78
C MET A 128 3.13 8.03 3.85
N ARG A 129 1.85 8.11 4.21
CA ARG A 129 1.35 9.00 5.26
C ARG A 129 1.95 8.66 6.62
N ALA A 130 1.98 7.38 7.00
CA ALA A 130 2.54 6.93 8.28
C ALA A 130 4.04 7.26 8.43
N ARG A 131 4.79 7.23 7.33
CA ARG A 131 6.21 7.63 7.32
C ARG A 131 6.43 9.13 7.56
N SER A 132 5.40 9.95 7.39
CA SER A 132 5.43 11.40 7.66
C SER A 132 4.99 11.79 9.08
N PHE A 133 4.58 10.82 9.91
CA PHE A 133 4.14 11.10 11.28
C PHE A 133 5.33 11.52 12.16
N ASP A 134 5.14 12.56 12.97
CA ASP A 134 6.09 12.84 14.03
C ASP A 134 5.89 11.84 15.17
N VAL A 135 6.89 10.98 15.35
CA VAL A 135 6.84 9.93 16.37
C VAL A 135 6.88 10.48 17.80
N SER A 136 7.21 11.76 18.00
CA SER A 136 7.14 12.42 19.32
C SER A 136 5.69 12.62 19.80
N ASP A 137 4.72 12.63 18.88
CA ASP A 137 3.30 12.76 19.16
C ASP A 137 2.66 11.48 19.70
N TYR A 138 3.39 10.35 19.69
CA TYR A 138 2.82 9.04 19.99
C TYR A 138 3.53 8.33 21.13
N LYS A 139 2.76 7.60 21.93
CA LYS A 139 3.23 6.65 22.95
C LYS A 139 3.10 5.23 22.43
N VAL A 140 3.99 4.34 22.90
CA VAL A 140 3.89 2.92 22.55
C VAL A 140 2.53 2.35 22.95
N GLY A 141 1.83 1.76 21.99
CA GLY A 141 0.48 1.23 22.13
C GLY A 141 -0.62 2.14 21.59
N ASP A 142 -0.32 3.40 21.26
CA ASP A 142 -1.31 4.30 20.68
C ASP A 142 -1.86 3.75 19.37
N LYS A 143 -3.17 3.91 19.19
CA LYS A 143 -3.92 3.46 18.03
C LYS A 143 -4.31 4.65 17.17
N ILE A 144 -3.96 4.59 15.91
CA ILE A 144 -4.34 5.57 14.90
C ILE A 144 -5.37 4.91 14.00
N LEU A 145 -6.61 5.35 14.10
CA LEU A 145 -7.71 4.86 13.26
C LEU A 145 -7.70 5.61 11.92
N PHE A 146 -8.04 4.92 10.84
CA PHE A 146 -8.20 5.51 9.53
C PHE A 146 -9.15 4.68 8.66
N ASP A 147 -9.80 5.31 7.70
CA ASP A 147 -10.64 4.65 6.72
C ASP A 147 -9.80 4.19 5.54
N MET A 148 -10.00 2.94 5.09
CA MET A 148 -9.25 2.34 3.98
C MET A 148 -10.18 1.78 2.92
N ALA A 149 -9.96 2.20 1.66
CA ALA A 149 -10.59 1.62 0.49
C ALA A 149 -9.95 0.26 0.16
N THR A 150 -10.77 -0.80 0.07
CA THR A 150 -10.35 -2.18 -0.14
C THR A 150 -10.57 -2.67 -1.58
N GLY A 151 -11.01 -1.78 -2.48
CA GLY A 151 -11.36 -2.08 -3.87
C GLY A 151 -12.85 -2.38 -4.09
N THR A 152 -13.63 -2.59 -3.02
CA THR A 152 -15.08 -2.82 -3.09
C THR A 152 -15.87 -2.16 -1.98
N LYS A 153 -15.22 -1.68 -0.93
CA LYS A 153 -15.82 -1.01 0.24
C LYS A 153 -14.76 -0.21 0.98
N VAL A 154 -15.20 0.66 1.86
CA VAL A 154 -14.35 1.33 2.84
C VAL A 154 -14.49 0.63 4.19
N GLU A 155 -13.38 0.37 4.85
CA GLU A 155 -13.32 -0.25 6.17
C GLU A 155 -12.40 0.54 7.08
N GLN A 156 -12.78 0.69 8.35
CA GLN A 156 -11.91 1.28 9.35
C GLN A 156 -10.77 0.33 9.69
N GLN A 157 -9.56 0.86 9.67
CA GLN A 157 -8.33 0.15 9.99
C GLN A 157 -7.59 0.84 11.14
N THR A 158 -6.59 0.16 11.69
CA THR A 158 -5.82 0.65 12.83
C THR A 158 -4.33 0.47 12.61
N LEU A 159 -3.57 1.55 12.72
CA LEU A 159 -2.13 1.50 12.96
C LEU A 159 -1.87 1.54 14.47
N ILE A 160 -0.93 0.71 14.93
CA ILE A 160 -0.51 0.69 16.34
C ILE A 160 0.96 1.08 16.41
N TYR A 161 1.26 2.18 17.11
CA TYR A 161 2.65 2.59 17.31
C TYR A 161 3.36 1.63 18.27
N ARG A 162 4.46 1.04 17.83
CA ARG A 162 5.25 0.05 18.59
C ARG A 162 6.59 0.58 19.10
N GLY A 163 6.79 1.89 18.99
CA GLY A 163 8.05 2.53 19.37
C GLY A 163 9.15 2.38 18.33
N ARG A 164 10.27 3.06 18.61
CA ARG A 164 11.47 2.98 17.76
C ARG A 164 12.28 1.74 18.09
N LYS A 165 12.72 1.02 17.06
CA LYS A 165 13.58 -0.15 17.19
C LYS A 165 14.77 -0.05 16.25
N ASN A 166 15.90 -0.62 16.68
CA ASN A 166 17.04 -0.80 15.79
C ASN A 166 16.80 -2.04 14.93
N PHE A 167 16.90 -1.87 13.64
CA PHE A 167 16.82 -2.94 12.65
C PHE A 167 18.18 -3.09 11.97
N LYS A 168 18.71 -4.32 11.91
CA LYS A 168 19.93 -4.65 11.17
C LYS A 168 19.52 -5.34 9.87
N ALA A 169 19.75 -4.69 8.73
CA ALA A 169 19.51 -5.28 7.43
C ALA A 169 20.55 -6.37 7.10
N GLU A 170 20.28 -7.21 6.11
CA GLU A 170 21.18 -8.31 5.71
C GLU A 170 22.53 -7.82 5.21
N ASN A 171 22.59 -6.64 4.60
CA ASN A 171 23.85 -5.98 4.22
C ASN A 171 24.67 -5.47 5.42
N GLY A 172 24.23 -5.74 6.66
CA GLY A 172 24.89 -5.34 7.89
C GLY A 172 24.61 -3.93 8.36
N VAL A 173 23.93 -3.10 7.56
CA VAL A 173 23.58 -1.72 7.92
C VAL A 173 22.51 -1.72 9.01
N LYS A 174 22.71 -0.88 10.02
CA LYS A 174 21.73 -0.69 11.11
C LYS A 174 20.89 0.55 10.83
N TYR A 175 19.59 0.38 10.89
CA TYR A 175 18.60 1.45 10.77
C TYR A 175 17.88 1.61 12.11
N ARG A 176 17.56 2.84 12.46
CA ARG A 176 16.69 3.15 13.59
C ARG A 176 15.29 3.45 13.03
N CYS A 177 14.42 2.47 13.10
CA CYS A 177 13.05 2.54 12.59
C CYS A 177 12.05 2.83 13.71
#